data_71f35e505fe385d4e184fe29442537fb
#
_entry.id   71f35e505fe385d4e184fe29442537fb
#
_cell.length_a   1.000
_cell.length_b   1.000
_cell.length_c   1.000
_cell.angle_alpha   90.00
_cell.angle_beta   90.00
_cell.angle_gamma   90.00
#
_symmetry.space_group_name_H-M   'P 1'
#
loop_
_entity.id
_entity.type
_entity.pdbx_description
1 polymer ?
#
loop_
_entity_poly.entity_id
_entity_poly.type
_entity_poly.pdbx_seq_one_letter_code
_entity_poly.pdbx_strand_id
1 'polypeptide(L)'
;MYIHKLHKIWLCQNDKGGIYMYPKMANRHGLIAGATGTGKTVTLKVLAESFSEMGVPVFLADIKGDVSGMCLPGEDSEGFRKRLRNKLGLETEWKFAGYPVRFWDVYGKGGIPVRATVSEMGPDLLSRLLELNDTQSGVMNIVFRVADDQGLLLLDFKDLRSMVQ
;
A
#
# COMPACT_ATOMS: atom_id res chain seq x y z
N MET A 1 -1.62 -16.50 -0.66
CA MET A 1 -2.83 -17.26 -0.24
C MET A 1 -2.74 -17.56 1.25
N TYR A 2 -3.75 -17.25 2.00
CA TYR A 2 -3.83 -17.60 3.41
C TYR A 2 -4.39 -19.01 3.60
N ILE A 3 -3.67 -19.84 4.33
CA ILE A 3 -4.08 -21.21 4.60
C ILE A 3 -4.70 -21.27 6.00
N HIS A 4 -6.02 -21.20 6.07
CA HIS A 4 -6.80 -21.14 7.32
C HIS A 4 -6.47 -22.28 8.29
N LYS A 5 -6.38 -23.52 7.80
CA LYS A 5 -6.09 -24.69 8.65
C LYS A 5 -4.72 -24.64 9.35
N LEU A 6 -3.74 -23.98 8.73
CA LEU A 6 -2.37 -23.91 9.22
C LEU A 6 -2.04 -22.57 9.86
N HIS A 7 -2.92 -21.57 9.76
CA HIS A 7 -2.67 -20.19 10.16
C HIS A 7 -1.34 -19.64 9.59
N LYS A 8 -1.14 -19.87 8.28
CA LYS A 8 0.08 -19.46 7.56
C LYS A 8 -0.27 -18.77 6.26
N ILE A 9 0.55 -17.80 5.87
CA ILE A 9 0.52 -17.19 4.54
C ILE A 9 1.51 -17.95 3.67
N TRP A 10 1.02 -18.63 2.64
CA TRP A 10 1.88 -19.20 1.61
C TRP A 10 2.37 -18.10 0.68
N LEU A 11 3.70 -17.92 0.60
CA LEU A 11 4.35 -16.90 -0.22
C LEU A 11 4.73 -17.43 -1.59
N CYS A 12 5.45 -18.53 -1.61
CA CYS A 12 5.95 -19.16 -2.83
C CYS A 12 6.32 -20.62 -2.58
N GLN A 13 6.81 -21.27 -3.63
CA GLN A 13 7.28 -22.65 -3.63
C GLN A 13 8.70 -22.73 -4.17
N ASN A 14 9.51 -23.57 -3.57
CA ASN A 14 10.83 -23.97 -4.09
C ASN A 14 10.91 -25.50 -4.18
N ASP A 15 12.08 -26.03 -4.58
CA ASP A 15 12.31 -27.48 -4.75
C ASP A 15 12.20 -28.28 -3.44
N LYS A 16 12.31 -27.61 -2.29
CA LYS A 16 12.20 -28.20 -0.96
C LYS A 16 10.81 -28.10 -0.34
N GLY A 17 9.89 -27.38 -0.98
CA GLY A 17 8.52 -27.22 -0.50
C GLY A 17 8.03 -25.77 -0.46
N GLY A 18 6.89 -25.55 0.17
CA GLY A 18 6.27 -24.23 0.33
C GLY A 18 7.04 -23.32 1.30
N ILE A 19 7.13 -22.05 0.96
CA ILE A 19 7.68 -21.01 1.83
C ILE A 19 6.52 -20.23 2.41
N TYR A 20 6.49 -20.12 3.73
CA TYR A 20 5.38 -19.56 4.49
C TYR A 20 5.83 -18.42 5.38
N MET A 21 4.92 -17.47 5.59
CA MET A 21 5.03 -16.45 6.64
C MET A 21 3.97 -16.70 7.71
N TYR A 22 4.35 -16.55 8.96
CA TYR A 22 3.41 -16.59 10.08
C TYR A 22 2.76 -15.21 10.28
N PRO A 23 1.43 -15.09 10.26
CA PRO A 23 0.73 -13.79 10.41
C PRO A 23 1.18 -13.01 11.64
N LYS A 24 1.37 -13.69 12.78
CA LYS A 24 1.85 -13.06 14.03
C LYS A 24 3.24 -12.40 13.92
N MET A 25 4.01 -12.72 12.87
CA MET A 25 5.32 -12.13 12.60
C MET A 25 5.27 -11.06 11.51
N ALA A 26 4.08 -10.76 10.97
CA ALA A 26 3.90 -9.82 9.87
C ALA A 26 3.96 -8.34 10.29
N ASN A 27 4.04 -8.04 11.57
CA ASN A 27 4.21 -6.69 12.12
C ASN A 27 5.66 -6.16 12.00
N ARG A 28 6.40 -6.63 11.00
CA ARG A 28 7.80 -6.28 10.72
C ARG A 28 7.93 -5.67 9.33
N HIS A 29 9.03 -4.95 9.13
CA HIS A 29 9.41 -4.47 7.81
C HIS A 29 9.91 -5.63 6.96
N GLY A 30 9.64 -5.58 5.66
CA GLY A 30 10.11 -6.57 4.69
C GLY A 30 10.60 -5.90 3.42
N LEU A 31 11.49 -6.59 2.72
CA LEU A 31 11.99 -6.18 1.41
C LEU A 31 11.74 -7.29 0.39
N ILE A 32 11.05 -6.95 -0.71
CA ILE A 32 10.88 -7.82 -1.87
C ILE A 32 11.79 -7.30 -2.97
N ALA A 33 12.96 -7.91 -3.13
CA ALA A 33 13.96 -7.52 -4.11
C ALA A 33 14.05 -8.53 -5.27
N GLY A 34 14.41 -8.04 -6.44
CA GLY A 34 14.59 -8.86 -7.65
C GLY A 34 14.58 -8.02 -8.92
N ALA A 35 15.08 -8.57 -10.02
CA ALA A 35 15.04 -7.94 -11.34
C ALA A 35 13.60 -7.81 -11.88
N THR A 36 13.44 -7.10 -12.99
CA THR A 36 12.14 -7.01 -13.67
C THR A 36 11.70 -8.40 -14.14
N GLY A 37 10.41 -8.74 -13.97
CA GLY A 37 9.84 -10.03 -14.39
C GLY A 37 10.04 -11.18 -13.40
N THR A 38 10.72 -10.99 -12.26
CA THR A 38 10.95 -12.06 -11.27
C THR A 38 9.77 -12.34 -10.35
N GLY A 39 8.67 -11.60 -10.47
CA GLY A 39 7.44 -11.84 -9.71
C GLY A 39 7.30 -11.00 -8.44
N LYS A 40 8.03 -9.89 -8.28
CA LYS A 40 7.90 -9.00 -7.12
C LYS A 40 6.46 -8.54 -6.88
N THR A 41 5.80 -8.03 -7.91
CA THR A 41 4.39 -7.59 -7.84
C THR A 41 3.44 -8.76 -7.51
N VAL A 42 3.73 -9.96 -8.04
CA VAL A 42 2.94 -11.16 -7.71
C VAL A 42 3.06 -11.50 -6.23
N THR A 43 4.26 -11.45 -5.66
CA THR A 43 4.49 -11.67 -4.22
C THR A 43 3.76 -10.62 -3.39
N LEU A 44 3.80 -9.36 -3.81
CA LEU A 44 3.07 -8.27 -3.13
C LEU A 44 1.55 -8.52 -3.16
N LYS A 45 0.99 -8.93 -4.32
CA LYS A 45 -0.42 -9.31 -4.44
C LYS A 45 -0.78 -10.47 -3.52
N VAL A 46 0.02 -11.54 -3.49
CA VAL A 46 -0.19 -12.68 -2.59
C VAL A 46 -0.25 -12.26 -1.12
N LEU A 47 0.60 -11.35 -0.70
CA LEU A 47 0.57 -10.79 0.66
C LEU A 47 -0.70 -9.99 0.91
N ALA A 48 -1.04 -9.06 0.01
CA ALA A 48 -2.22 -8.21 0.14
C ALA A 48 -3.51 -9.01 0.18
N GLU A 49 -3.68 -9.98 -0.71
CA GLU A 49 -4.81 -10.93 -0.73
C GLU A 49 -4.90 -11.70 0.59
N SER A 50 -3.77 -12.21 1.06
CA SER A 50 -3.73 -13.00 2.30
C SER A 50 -4.11 -12.17 3.52
N PHE A 51 -3.65 -10.93 3.63
CA PHE A 51 -4.05 -10.02 4.69
C PHE A 51 -5.53 -9.65 4.59
N SER A 52 -6.03 -9.38 3.38
CA SER A 52 -7.44 -9.12 3.15
C SER A 52 -8.33 -10.31 3.57
N GLU A 53 -7.93 -11.54 3.26
CA GLU A 53 -8.61 -12.76 3.71
C GLU A 53 -8.63 -12.91 5.24
N MET A 54 -7.63 -12.37 5.92
CA MET A 54 -7.55 -12.33 7.39
C MET A 54 -8.34 -11.17 8.00
N GLY A 55 -8.96 -10.30 7.20
CA GLY A 55 -9.66 -9.11 7.67
C GLY A 55 -8.73 -7.95 8.05
N VAL A 56 -7.46 -8.00 7.61
CA VAL A 56 -6.48 -6.93 7.85
C VAL A 56 -6.50 -5.95 6.68
N PRO A 57 -6.75 -4.66 6.91
CA PRO A 57 -6.71 -3.65 5.86
C PRO A 57 -5.29 -3.49 5.32
N VAL A 58 -5.17 -3.34 4.00
CA VAL A 58 -3.89 -3.20 3.30
C VAL A 58 -3.89 -1.90 2.51
N PHE A 59 -2.85 -1.09 2.66
CA PHE A 59 -2.60 0.09 1.85
C PHE A 59 -1.49 -0.19 0.85
N LEU A 60 -1.73 0.09 -0.44
CA LEU A 60 -0.78 -0.12 -1.53
C LEU A 60 -0.63 1.15 -2.35
N ALA A 61 0.60 1.59 -2.57
CA ALA A 61 0.92 2.64 -3.54
C ALA A 61 1.17 1.99 -4.91
N ASP A 62 0.26 2.22 -5.84
CA ASP A 62 0.30 1.62 -7.19
C ASP A 62 0.61 2.68 -8.26
N ILE A 63 1.89 2.87 -8.56
CA ILE A 63 2.33 3.86 -9.56
C ILE A 63 2.07 3.39 -11.00
N LYS A 64 2.10 2.07 -11.23
CA LYS A 64 1.99 1.47 -12.55
C LYS A 64 0.59 0.98 -12.91
N GLY A 65 -0.32 0.88 -11.94
CA GLY A 65 -1.66 0.35 -12.13
C GLY A 65 -1.69 -1.19 -12.25
N ASP A 66 -0.61 -1.89 -11.91
CA ASP A 66 -0.50 -3.34 -12.08
C ASP A 66 -1.05 -4.13 -10.87
N VAL A 67 -1.43 -3.44 -9.80
CA VAL A 67 -2.04 -4.06 -8.59
C VAL A 67 -3.56 -3.95 -8.62
N SER A 68 -4.12 -3.00 -9.34
CA SER A 68 -5.56 -2.68 -9.36
C SER A 68 -6.46 -3.87 -9.74
N GLY A 69 -5.97 -4.80 -10.57
CA GLY A 69 -6.71 -6.00 -10.98
C GLY A 69 -7.11 -6.93 -9.84
N MET A 70 -6.63 -6.71 -8.61
CA MET A 70 -7.01 -7.51 -7.44
C MET A 70 -8.49 -7.39 -7.05
N CYS A 71 -9.18 -6.35 -7.52
CA CYS A 71 -10.63 -6.17 -7.29
C CYS A 71 -11.51 -7.17 -8.07
N LEU A 72 -10.95 -7.81 -9.08
CA LEU A 72 -11.65 -8.79 -9.90
C LEU A 72 -11.05 -10.20 -9.69
N PRO A 73 -11.86 -11.25 -9.81
CA PRO A 73 -11.32 -12.60 -9.82
C PRO A 73 -10.40 -12.79 -11.04
N GLY A 74 -9.31 -13.52 -10.83
CA GLY A 74 -8.41 -13.90 -11.92
C GLY A 74 -9.07 -14.84 -12.93
N GLU A 75 -8.52 -14.89 -14.13
CA GLU A 75 -8.98 -15.79 -15.18
C GLU A 75 -8.31 -17.17 -15.05
N ASP A 76 -9.11 -18.20 -15.23
CA ASP A 76 -8.62 -19.56 -15.24
C ASP A 76 -7.99 -19.88 -16.60
N SER A 77 -6.85 -20.54 -16.58
CA SER A 77 -6.19 -21.02 -17.80
C SER A 77 -5.57 -22.39 -17.58
N GLU A 78 -5.52 -23.18 -18.63
CA GLU A 78 -4.90 -24.51 -18.59
C GLU A 78 -3.42 -24.44 -18.20
N GLY A 79 -2.69 -23.44 -18.69
CA GLY A 79 -1.29 -23.21 -18.33
C GLY A 79 -1.10 -22.91 -16.84
N PHE A 80 -2.01 -22.13 -16.26
CA PHE A 80 -2.00 -21.83 -14.84
C PHE A 80 -2.34 -23.07 -14.00
N ARG A 81 -3.38 -23.84 -14.37
CA ARG A 81 -3.75 -25.09 -13.70
C ARG A 81 -2.62 -26.11 -13.74
N LYS A 82 -1.96 -26.26 -14.89
CA LYS A 82 -0.78 -27.14 -15.03
C LYS A 82 0.36 -26.72 -14.08
N ARG A 83 0.56 -25.42 -13.92
CA ARG A 83 1.56 -24.87 -12.98
C ARG A 83 1.16 -25.13 -11.52
N LEU A 84 -0.11 -24.94 -11.16
CA LEU A 84 -0.62 -25.24 -9.82
C LEU A 84 -0.42 -26.71 -9.47
N ARG A 85 -0.77 -27.64 -10.39
CA ARG A 85 -0.64 -29.07 -10.21
C ARG A 85 0.82 -29.51 -10.10
N ASN A 86 1.64 -29.14 -11.08
CA ASN A 86 2.97 -29.73 -11.23
C ASN A 86 4.04 -29.06 -10.36
N LYS A 87 3.86 -27.79 -10.05
CA LYS A 87 4.87 -27.03 -9.31
C LYS A 87 4.46 -26.66 -7.89
N LEU A 88 3.18 -26.50 -7.62
CA LEU A 88 2.72 -25.95 -6.36
C LEU A 88 1.93 -26.94 -5.49
N GLY A 89 1.35 -28.00 -6.12
CA GLY A 89 0.52 -28.97 -5.40
C GLY A 89 -0.77 -28.37 -4.81
N LEU A 90 -1.22 -27.22 -5.32
CA LEU A 90 -2.33 -26.42 -4.77
C LEU A 90 -3.58 -26.43 -5.66
N GLU A 91 -3.68 -27.31 -6.65
CA GLU A 91 -4.77 -27.31 -7.63
C GLU A 91 -6.16 -27.35 -6.98
N THR A 92 -6.32 -28.12 -5.93
CA THR A 92 -7.62 -28.30 -5.23
C THR A 92 -7.93 -27.18 -4.22
N GLU A 93 -6.93 -26.44 -3.79
CA GLU A 93 -7.08 -25.40 -2.77
C GLU A 93 -7.19 -24.00 -3.39
N TRP A 94 -6.83 -23.86 -4.67
CA TRP A 94 -6.83 -22.57 -5.35
C TRP A 94 -8.22 -22.13 -5.74
N LYS A 95 -8.57 -20.89 -5.39
CA LYS A 95 -9.81 -20.23 -5.80
C LYS A 95 -9.48 -18.87 -6.38
N PHE A 96 -10.10 -18.57 -7.53
CA PHE A 96 -10.09 -17.23 -8.09
C PHE A 96 -11.13 -16.38 -7.37
N ALA A 97 -10.71 -15.32 -6.75
CA ALA A 97 -11.57 -14.40 -6.02
C ALA A 97 -11.16 -12.96 -6.29
N GLY A 98 -12.12 -12.04 -6.29
CA GLY A 98 -11.87 -10.62 -6.22
C GLY A 98 -11.87 -10.17 -4.76
N TYR A 99 -11.08 -9.15 -4.45
CA TYR A 99 -10.96 -8.60 -3.11
C TYR A 99 -11.59 -7.21 -3.03
N PRO A 100 -12.18 -6.81 -1.91
CA PRO A 100 -12.76 -5.49 -1.75
C PRO A 100 -11.64 -4.44 -1.78
N VAL A 101 -11.70 -3.53 -2.76
CA VAL A 101 -10.68 -2.50 -2.98
C VAL A 101 -11.34 -1.12 -3.01
N ARG A 102 -10.66 -0.14 -2.44
CA ARG A 102 -10.97 1.28 -2.62
C ARG A 102 -9.80 1.94 -3.34
N PHE A 103 -10.08 2.53 -4.49
CA PHE A 103 -9.09 3.27 -5.27
C PHE A 103 -9.07 4.73 -4.80
N TRP A 104 -7.90 5.18 -4.39
CA TRP A 104 -7.62 6.56 -4.08
C TRP A 104 -6.84 7.17 -5.24
N ASP A 105 -7.25 8.32 -5.71
CA ASP A 105 -6.67 8.95 -6.90
C ASP A 105 -6.27 10.39 -6.61
N VAL A 106 -4.98 10.68 -6.72
CA VAL A 106 -4.44 12.04 -6.52
C VAL A 106 -5.00 13.01 -7.55
N TYR A 107 -5.27 12.54 -8.77
CA TYR A 107 -5.79 13.36 -9.86
C TYR A 107 -7.33 13.37 -9.95
N GLY A 108 -8.01 12.54 -9.20
CA GLY A 108 -9.47 12.45 -9.16
C GLY A 108 -10.13 12.01 -10.48
N LYS A 109 -9.42 11.24 -11.32
CA LYS A 109 -9.91 10.79 -12.63
C LYS A 109 -10.62 9.43 -12.59
N GLY A 110 -10.13 8.52 -11.77
CA GLY A 110 -10.60 7.12 -11.76
C GLY A 110 -10.88 6.55 -10.37
N GLY A 111 -10.80 7.36 -9.32
CA GLY A 111 -10.98 6.92 -7.95
C GLY A 111 -11.47 8.03 -7.02
N ILE A 112 -11.44 7.75 -5.73
CA ILE A 112 -11.78 8.73 -4.70
C ILE A 112 -10.66 9.78 -4.66
N PRO A 113 -10.96 11.08 -4.88
CA PRO A 113 -9.93 12.11 -4.87
C PRO A 113 -9.24 12.18 -3.51
N VAL A 114 -7.91 12.14 -3.52
CA VAL A 114 -7.12 12.40 -2.32
C VAL A 114 -6.92 13.90 -2.19
N ARG A 115 -7.24 14.42 -1.03
CA ARG A 115 -6.99 15.82 -0.65
C ARG A 115 -6.35 15.82 0.73
N ALA A 116 -5.49 16.79 0.97
CA ALA A 116 -4.89 17.04 2.28
C ALA A 116 -4.95 18.54 2.55
N THR A 117 -5.20 18.90 3.78
CA THR A 117 -5.08 20.28 4.24
C THR A 117 -3.63 20.62 4.53
N VAL A 118 -3.32 21.91 4.61
CA VAL A 118 -2.00 22.40 5.02
C VAL A 118 -1.68 21.90 6.44
N SER A 119 -2.65 21.96 7.36
CA SER A 119 -2.49 21.44 8.73
C SER A 119 -2.12 19.94 8.76
N GLU A 120 -2.78 19.10 7.92
CA GLU A 120 -2.50 17.67 7.89
C GLU A 120 -1.12 17.33 7.29
N MET A 121 -0.64 18.14 6.35
CA MET A 121 0.69 17.95 5.78
C MET A 121 1.79 18.28 6.80
N GLY A 122 1.58 19.28 7.60
CA GLY A 122 2.54 19.75 8.59
C GLY A 122 3.75 20.49 8.02
N PRO A 123 4.54 21.15 8.88
CA PRO A 123 5.62 22.02 8.45
C PRO A 123 6.76 21.27 7.75
N ASP A 124 7.12 20.06 8.19
CA ASP A 124 8.25 19.32 7.65
C ASP A 124 8.02 18.86 6.21
N LEU A 125 6.81 18.31 5.91
CA LEU A 125 6.49 17.89 4.56
C LEU A 125 6.35 19.08 3.61
N LEU A 126 5.75 20.18 4.08
CA LEU A 126 5.63 21.40 3.29
C LEU A 126 6.99 22.03 3.03
N SER A 127 7.89 22.06 4.01
CA SER A 127 9.25 22.59 3.84
C SER A 127 10.01 21.83 2.76
N ARG A 128 9.89 20.51 2.73
CA ARG A 128 10.48 19.67 1.67
C ARG A 128 9.81 19.89 0.31
N LEU A 129 8.49 19.95 0.27
CA LEU A 129 7.74 20.16 -0.97
C LEU A 129 8.04 21.51 -1.62
N LEU A 130 8.22 22.55 -0.80
CA LEU A 130 8.51 23.92 -1.24
C LEU A 130 10.01 24.21 -1.34
N GLU A 131 10.87 23.22 -1.09
CA GLU A 131 12.34 23.34 -1.13
C GLU A 131 12.87 24.49 -0.27
N LEU A 132 12.30 24.64 0.94
CA LEU A 132 12.68 25.72 1.85
C LEU A 132 14.07 25.48 2.46
N ASN A 133 14.83 26.57 2.65
CA ASN A 133 16.08 26.51 3.41
C ASN A 133 15.81 26.41 4.92
N ASP A 134 16.86 26.19 5.72
CA ASP A 134 16.75 25.98 7.18
C ASP A 134 16.06 27.14 7.91
N THR A 135 16.35 28.38 7.52
CA THR A 135 15.72 29.56 8.11
C THR A 135 14.23 29.62 7.80
N GLN A 136 13.87 29.39 6.55
CA GLN A 136 12.47 29.37 6.11
C GLN A 136 11.70 28.20 6.73
N SER A 137 12.33 27.04 6.86
CA SER A 137 11.75 25.88 7.56
C SER A 137 11.54 26.18 9.04
N GLY A 138 12.46 26.90 9.68
CA GLY A 138 12.30 27.38 11.06
C GLY A 138 11.10 28.32 11.22
N VAL A 139 10.90 29.27 10.31
CA VAL A 139 9.73 30.16 10.29
C VAL A 139 8.46 29.34 10.09
N MET A 140 8.45 28.36 9.15
CA MET A 140 7.33 27.49 8.92
C MET A 140 6.91 26.73 10.19
N ASN A 141 7.88 26.19 10.92
CA ASN A 141 7.63 25.51 12.20
C ASN A 141 6.99 26.43 13.25
N ILE A 142 7.44 27.70 13.31
CA ILE A 142 6.85 28.68 14.23
C ILE A 142 5.40 28.99 13.85
N VAL A 143 5.13 29.20 12.57
CA VAL A 143 3.77 29.48 12.06
C VAL A 143 2.81 28.36 12.42
N PHE A 144 3.19 27.11 12.19
CA PHE A 144 2.35 25.95 12.53
C PHE A 144 2.12 25.87 14.04
N ARG A 145 3.16 26.07 14.83
CA ARG A 145 3.03 26.05 16.30
C ARG A 145 2.08 27.15 16.80
N VAL A 146 2.18 28.36 16.27
CA VAL A 146 1.27 29.46 16.62
C VAL A 146 -0.18 29.12 16.21
N ALA A 147 -0.38 28.54 15.03
CA ALA A 147 -1.69 28.10 14.58
C ALA A 147 -2.28 27.04 15.53
N ASP A 148 -1.48 26.04 15.92
CA ASP A 148 -1.89 24.97 16.83
C ASP A 148 -2.22 25.52 18.23
N ASP A 149 -1.37 26.39 18.77
CA ASP A 149 -1.56 27.03 20.09
C ASP A 149 -2.85 27.90 20.14
N GLN A 150 -3.24 28.47 19.00
CA GLN A 150 -4.46 29.27 18.85
C GLN A 150 -5.68 28.45 18.39
N GLY A 151 -5.53 27.16 18.12
CA GLY A 151 -6.59 26.30 17.61
C GLY A 151 -7.06 26.63 16.18
N LEU A 152 -6.17 27.22 15.37
CA LEU A 152 -6.46 27.62 14.00
C LEU A 152 -6.13 26.46 13.05
N LEU A 153 -7.07 26.14 12.15
CA LEU A 153 -6.87 25.16 11.09
C LEU A 153 -6.38 25.86 9.81
N LEU A 154 -5.22 25.47 9.33
CA LEU A 154 -4.70 25.90 8.05
C LEU A 154 -5.26 24.98 6.97
N LEU A 155 -6.33 25.36 6.30
CA LEU A 155 -7.01 24.53 5.31
C LEU A 155 -6.30 24.57 3.96
N ASP A 156 -5.86 25.74 3.54
CA ASP A 156 -5.17 25.94 2.27
C ASP A 156 -3.96 26.89 2.39
N PHE A 157 -3.30 27.15 1.26
CA PHE A 157 -2.16 28.06 1.21
C PHE A 157 -2.51 29.52 1.45
N LYS A 158 -3.78 29.93 1.36
CA LYS A 158 -4.19 31.31 1.68
C LYS A 158 -4.14 31.51 3.18
N ASP A 159 -4.62 30.53 3.95
CA ASP A 159 -4.56 30.55 5.41
C ASP A 159 -3.09 30.61 5.87
N LEU A 160 -2.26 29.71 5.32
CA LEU A 160 -0.82 29.71 5.63
C LEU A 160 -0.17 31.06 5.32
N ARG A 161 -0.47 31.64 4.17
CA ARG A 161 0.06 32.95 3.77
C ARG A 161 -0.35 34.06 4.73
N SER A 162 -1.60 34.04 5.19
CA SER A 162 -2.11 35.02 6.14
C SER A 162 -1.41 34.94 7.51
N MET A 163 -0.94 33.76 7.88
CA MET A 163 -0.19 33.55 9.13
C MET A 163 1.28 33.95 9.03
N VAL A 164 1.84 33.99 7.82
CA VAL A 164 3.24 34.40 7.58
C VAL A 164 3.38 35.93 7.43
N GLN A 165 2.32 36.63 7.09
CA GLN A 165 2.27 38.09 6.91
C GLN A 165 2.08 38.83 8.26
#